data_5178241a5432a4b55a57cadfef180f23
#
_entry.id   5178241a5432a4b55a57cadfef180f23
#
_cell.length_a   1.000
_cell.length_b   1.000
_cell.length_c   1.000
_cell.angle_alpha   90.00
_cell.angle_beta   90.00
_cell.angle_gamma   90.00
#
_symmetry.space_group_name_H-M   'P 1'
#
loop_
_entity.id
_entity.type
_entity.pdbx_description
1 polymer ?
#
loop_
_entity_poly.entity_id
_entity_poly.type
_entity_poly.pdbx_seq_one_letter_code
_entity_poly.pdbx_strand_id
1 'polypeptide(L)'
;NLRGSLLELQNQIEGLKSEQSRLRGTLENLLRELTDIQLKQKDILQSVDTRLNRFEPVKIVLDGLEFQADPAEKKQFDNALAVFRTGDFAAAQSSLLGFLLSHPSSGYASSALFWLGNAQYATKDYKESMLNFRKLLTIAPLHTRAPDAMLAISNCLIELKDLKAARRAMEDLIKLHPTSDAAQTAKDRLSRLK
;
A
#
# COMPACT_ATOMS: atom_id res chain seq x y z
N ASN A 1 32.64 -6.19 -83.04
CA ASN A 1 31.53 -5.45 -83.56
C ASN A 1 31.00 -4.43 -82.53
N LEU A 2 31.43 -3.19 -82.61
CA LEU A 2 31.10 -2.12 -81.66
C LEU A 2 29.58 -1.97 -81.43
N ARG A 3 28.74 -2.18 -82.43
CA ARG A 3 27.30 -2.11 -82.29
C ARG A 3 26.73 -3.23 -81.41
N GLY A 4 27.26 -4.44 -81.47
CA GLY A 4 26.79 -5.55 -80.59
C GLY A 4 27.15 -5.31 -79.13
N SER A 5 28.35 -4.82 -78.88
CA SER A 5 28.79 -4.48 -77.51
C SER A 5 28.03 -3.31 -76.92
N LEU A 6 27.59 -2.33 -77.73
CA LEU A 6 26.72 -1.23 -77.27
C LEU A 6 25.31 -1.67 -76.89
N LEU A 7 24.75 -2.59 -77.64
CA LEU A 7 23.43 -3.19 -77.31
C LEU A 7 23.49 -4.03 -76.02
N GLU A 8 24.58 -4.79 -75.85
CA GLU A 8 24.80 -5.57 -74.63
C GLU A 8 24.98 -4.70 -73.40
N LEU A 9 25.73 -3.59 -73.51
CA LEU A 9 25.87 -2.60 -72.45
C LEU A 9 24.54 -1.91 -72.13
N GLN A 10 23.72 -1.58 -73.14
CA GLN A 10 22.38 -0.99 -72.93
C GLN A 10 21.47 -1.98 -72.14
N ASN A 11 21.45 -3.23 -72.51
CA ASN A 11 20.67 -4.26 -71.80
C ASN A 11 21.15 -4.46 -70.34
N GLN A 12 22.49 -4.40 -70.12
CA GLN A 12 23.02 -4.44 -68.76
C GLN A 12 22.63 -3.23 -67.93
N ILE A 13 22.67 -2.02 -68.50
CA ILE A 13 22.24 -0.80 -67.83
C ILE A 13 20.74 -0.85 -67.50
N GLU A 14 19.87 -1.34 -68.38
CA GLU A 14 18.45 -1.51 -68.06
C GLU A 14 18.22 -2.57 -67.00
N GLY A 15 18.93 -3.67 -67.04
CA GLY A 15 18.92 -4.70 -65.97
C GLY A 15 19.34 -4.11 -64.60
N LEU A 16 20.44 -3.36 -64.58
CA LEU A 16 20.90 -2.70 -63.33
C LEU A 16 19.90 -1.65 -62.79
N LYS A 17 19.27 -0.88 -63.68
CA LYS A 17 18.23 0.07 -63.30
C LYS A 17 17.00 -0.61 -62.69
N SER A 18 16.59 -1.73 -63.29
CA SER A 18 15.49 -2.53 -62.78
C SER A 18 15.78 -3.10 -61.40
N GLU A 19 17.01 -3.67 -61.24
CA GLU A 19 17.49 -4.19 -59.96
C GLU A 19 17.63 -3.09 -58.89
N GLN A 20 18.13 -1.91 -59.24
CA GLN A 20 18.18 -0.75 -58.38
C GLN A 20 16.78 -0.31 -57.90
N SER A 21 15.78 -0.29 -58.79
CA SER A 21 14.42 0.03 -58.44
C SER A 21 13.82 -0.98 -57.47
N ARG A 22 14.07 -2.27 -57.72
CA ARG A 22 13.63 -3.37 -56.81
C ARG A 22 14.26 -3.25 -55.44
N LEU A 23 15.59 -3.00 -55.37
CA LEU A 23 16.30 -2.82 -54.11
C LEU A 23 15.80 -1.61 -53.34
N ARG A 24 15.50 -0.48 -54.00
CA ARG A 24 14.90 0.69 -53.37
C ARG A 24 13.53 0.34 -52.75
N GLY A 25 12.68 -0.34 -53.48
CA GLY A 25 11.37 -0.78 -52.96
C GLY A 25 11.48 -1.70 -51.74
N THR A 26 12.45 -2.65 -51.81
CA THR A 26 12.76 -3.53 -50.65
C THR A 26 13.23 -2.73 -49.45
N LEU A 27 14.10 -1.76 -49.65
CA LEU A 27 14.66 -0.90 -48.62
C LEU A 27 13.56 -0.02 -47.97
N GLU A 28 12.64 0.53 -48.75
CA GLU A 28 11.49 1.28 -48.23
C GLU A 28 10.55 0.39 -47.40
N ASN A 29 10.31 -0.84 -47.84
CA ASN A 29 9.49 -1.77 -47.06
C ASN A 29 10.16 -2.16 -45.73
N LEU A 30 11.47 -2.46 -45.76
CA LEU A 30 12.24 -2.76 -44.55
C LEU A 30 12.25 -1.58 -43.57
N LEU A 31 12.38 -0.35 -44.05
CA LEU A 31 12.30 0.86 -43.21
C LEU A 31 10.92 0.99 -42.56
N ARG A 32 9.84 0.71 -43.27
CA ARG A 32 8.48 0.70 -42.69
C ARG A 32 8.34 -0.38 -41.63
N GLU A 33 8.75 -1.60 -41.93
CA GLU A 33 8.71 -2.72 -40.97
C GLU A 33 9.53 -2.41 -39.73
N LEU A 34 10.69 -1.81 -39.87
CA LEU A 34 11.56 -1.41 -38.78
C LEU A 34 10.89 -0.33 -37.90
N THR A 35 10.23 0.64 -38.50
CA THR A 35 9.46 1.65 -37.79
C THR A 35 8.29 1.03 -37.01
N ASP A 36 7.57 0.12 -37.63
CA ASP A 36 6.44 -0.59 -36.99
C ASP A 36 6.92 -1.46 -35.81
N ILE A 37 8.07 -2.13 -35.97
CA ILE A 37 8.68 -2.92 -34.89
C ILE A 37 9.09 -2.01 -33.75
N GLN A 38 9.70 -0.87 -34.01
CA GLN A 38 10.11 0.10 -32.99
C GLN A 38 8.90 0.64 -32.19
N LEU A 39 7.80 0.98 -32.88
CA LEU A 39 6.55 1.40 -32.23
C LEU A 39 5.99 0.29 -31.34
N LYS A 40 5.88 -0.92 -31.86
CA LYS A 40 5.39 -2.07 -31.06
C LYS A 40 6.28 -2.36 -29.87
N GLN A 41 7.60 -2.27 -30.03
CA GLN A 41 8.53 -2.46 -28.92
C GLN A 41 8.34 -1.39 -27.83
N LYS A 42 8.16 -0.14 -28.22
CA LYS A 42 7.87 0.97 -27.29
C LYS A 42 6.57 0.71 -26.53
N ASP A 43 5.50 0.29 -27.23
CA ASP A 43 4.20 0.00 -26.61
C ASP A 43 4.29 -1.16 -25.63
N ILE A 44 5.03 -2.22 -26.00
CA ILE A 44 5.27 -3.37 -25.11
C ILE A 44 6.01 -2.93 -23.85
N LEU A 45 7.10 -2.18 -23.99
CA LEU A 45 7.88 -1.68 -22.84
C LEU A 45 7.00 -0.84 -21.92
N GLN A 46 6.23 0.09 -22.46
CA GLN A 46 5.32 0.93 -21.69
C GLN A 46 4.22 0.12 -20.99
N SER A 47 3.70 -0.92 -21.65
CA SER A 47 2.74 -1.85 -21.06
C SER A 47 3.36 -2.67 -19.93
N VAL A 48 4.59 -3.16 -20.11
CA VAL A 48 5.34 -3.89 -19.09
C VAL A 48 5.62 -3.00 -17.88
N ASP A 49 6.13 -1.78 -18.09
CA ASP A 49 6.38 -0.82 -17.01
C ASP A 49 5.09 -0.50 -16.23
N THR A 50 3.99 -0.26 -16.96
CA THR A 50 2.68 0.00 -16.32
C THR A 50 2.19 -1.19 -15.48
N ARG A 51 2.49 -2.41 -15.92
CA ARG A 51 2.13 -3.63 -15.16
C ARG A 51 3.05 -3.87 -13.97
N LEU A 52 4.36 -3.63 -14.13
CA LEU A 52 5.34 -3.76 -13.05
C LEU A 52 5.08 -2.76 -11.94
N ASN A 53 4.81 -1.50 -12.27
CA ASN A 53 4.50 -0.45 -11.28
C ASN A 53 3.29 -0.78 -10.38
N ARG A 54 2.43 -1.73 -10.80
CA ARG A 54 1.33 -2.23 -9.94
C ARG A 54 1.79 -3.16 -8.83
N PHE A 55 2.99 -3.70 -8.95
CA PHE A 55 3.57 -4.65 -8.01
C PHE A 55 4.77 -4.07 -7.26
N GLU A 56 5.25 -2.89 -7.67
CA GLU A 56 6.35 -2.25 -6.97
C GLU A 56 5.89 -1.73 -5.59
N PRO A 57 6.64 -2.07 -4.53
CA PRO A 57 6.35 -1.56 -3.20
C PRO A 57 6.37 -0.03 -3.18
N VAL A 58 5.36 0.56 -2.58
CA VAL A 58 5.25 2.01 -2.42
C VAL A 58 5.72 2.43 -1.03
N LYS A 59 6.40 3.56 -0.96
CA LYS A 59 6.81 4.18 0.31
C LYS A 59 5.58 4.79 0.99
N ILE A 60 5.33 4.36 2.21
CA ILE A 60 4.20 4.79 3.04
C ILE A 60 4.72 5.49 4.28
N VAL A 61 4.05 6.57 4.65
CA VAL A 61 4.20 7.22 5.95
C VAL A 61 2.82 7.18 6.61
N LEU A 62 2.70 6.43 7.70
CA LEU A 62 1.45 6.28 8.44
C LEU A 62 1.73 6.27 9.94
N ASP A 63 0.98 7.06 10.69
CA ASP A 63 1.04 7.13 12.15
C ASP A 63 2.47 7.29 12.70
N GLY A 64 3.31 8.09 11.99
CA GLY A 64 4.70 8.36 12.36
C GLY A 64 5.71 7.28 11.98
N LEU A 65 5.27 6.21 11.32
CA LEU A 65 6.12 5.14 10.79
C LEU A 65 6.30 5.28 9.28
N GLU A 66 7.53 5.05 8.81
CA GLU A 66 7.86 5.01 7.40
C GLU A 66 8.22 3.57 7.02
N PHE A 67 7.57 3.01 5.99
CA PHE A 67 7.77 1.65 5.53
C PHE A 67 7.43 1.51 4.05
N GLN A 68 7.80 0.38 3.47
CA GLN A 68 7.37 -0.01 2.13
C GLN A 68 6.24 -1.03 2.23
N ALA A 69 5.25 -0.90 1.36
CA ALA A 69 4.13 -1.83 1.29
C ALA A 69 3.74 -2.12 -0.15
N ASP A 70 3.34 -3.35 -0.42
CA ASP A 70 2.80 -3.73 -1.72
C ASP A 70 1.45 -3.02 -1.96
N PRO A 71 1.16 -2.60 -3.20
CA PRO A 71 -0.11 -1.96 -3.52
C PRO A 71 -1.35 -2.80 -3.15
N ALA A 72 -1.23 -4.13 -3.23
CA ALA A 72 -2.30 -5.04 -2.80
C ALA A 72 -2.52 -5.01 -1.29
N GLU A 73 -1.43 -5.00 -0.52
CA GLU A 73 -1.45 -4.86 0.94
C GLU A 73 -2.08 -3.55 1.36
N LYS A 74 -1.62 -2.43 0.75
CA LYS A 74 -2.22 -1.11 0.96
C LYS A 74 -3.72 -1.12 0.70
N LYS A 75 -4.15 -1.69 -0.43
CA LYS A 75 -5.56 -1.78 -0.79
C LYS A 75 -6.39 -2.58 0.21
N GLN A 76 -5.85 -3.69 0.72
CA GLN A 76 -6.54 -4.49 1.75
C GLN A 76 -6.72 -3.70 3.04
N PHE A 77 -5.67 -3.01 3.50
CA PHE A 77 -5.74 -2.17 4.68
C PHE A 77 -6.75 -1.01 4.51
N ASP A 78 -6.67 -0.28 3.38
CA ASP A 78 -7.59 0.81 3.06
C ASP A 78 -9.06 0.33 3.02
N ASN A 79 -9.32 -0.85 2.45
CA ASN A 79 -10.65 -1.46 2.42
C ASN A 79 -11.15 -1.78 3.84
N ALA A 80 -10.31 -2.35 4.69
CA ALA A 80 -10.68 -2.64 6.07
C ALA A 80 -11.02 -1.37 6.86
N LEU A 81 -10.26 -0.29 6.64
CA LEU A 81 -10.58 1.03 7.21
C LEU A 81 -11.87 1.63 6.64
N ALA A 82 -12.14 1.44 5.37
CA ALA A 82 -13.39 1.91 4.76
C ALA A 82 -14.59 1.24 5.43
N VAL A 83 -14.53 -0.07 5.66
CA VAL A 83 -15.58 -0.80 6.41
C VAL A 83 -15.73 -0.25 7.84
N PHE A 84 -14.62 0.01 8.54
CA PHE A 84 -14.69 0.63 9.87
C PHE A 84 -15.43 1.98 9.85
N ARG A 85 -15.17 2.80 8.84
CA ARG A 85 -15.79 4.13 8.68
C ARG A 85 -17.29 4.09 8.38
N THR A 86 -17.80 2.99 7.86
CA THR A 86 -19.26 2.81 7.67
C THR A 86 -19.99 2.53 8.99
N GLY A 87 -19.25 2.24 10.07
CA GLY A 87 -19.83 1.88 11.37
C GLY A 87 -20.17 0.38 11.50
N ASP A 88 -19.90 -0.42 10.48
CA ASP A 88 -20.02 -1.88 10.57
C ASP A 88 -18.79 -2.47 11.28
N PHE A 89 -18.77 -2.36 12.60
CA PHE A 89 -17.63 -2.77 13.40
C PHE A 89 -17.42 -4.29 13.42
N ALA A 90 -18.45 -5.08 13.20
CA ALA A 90 -18.33 -6.53 13.12
C ALA A 90 -17.64 -6.95 11.82
N ALA A 91 -18.03 -6.38 10.69
CA ALA A 91 -17.34 -6.61 9.41
C ALA A 91 -15.91 -6.03 9.42
N ALA A 92 -15.69 -4.88 10.07
CA ALA A 92 -14.37 -4.27 10.22
C ALA A 92 -13.42 -5.17 11.01
N GLN A 93 -13.88 -5.81 12.10
CA GLN A 93 -13.09 -6.80 12.83
C GLN A 93 -12.63 -7.94 11.93
N SER A 94 -13.55 -8.54 11.19
CA SER A 94 -13.25 -9.65 10.28
C SER A 94 -12.22 -9.24 9.22
N SER A 95 -12.38 -8.04 8.64
CA SER A 95 -11.48 -7.50 7.61
C SER A 95 -10.09 -7.20 8.15
N LEU A 96 -10.00 -6.57 9.35
CA LEU A 96 -8.72 -6.24 9.99
C LEU A 96 -7.99 -7.48 10.50
N LEU A 97 -8.70 -8.47 11.03
CA LEU A 97 -8.13 -9.76 11.41
C LEU A 97 -7.59 -10.50 10.17
N GLY A 98 -8.37 -10.55 9.09
CA GLY A 98 -7.92 -11.13 7.82
C GLY A 98 -6.66 -10.45 7.30
N PHE A 99 -6.58 -9.13 7.38
CA PHE A 99 -5.38 -8.36 7.02
C PHE A 99 -4.16 -8.76 7.87
N LEU A 100 -4.29 -8.79 9.18
CA LEU A 100 -3.19 -9.13 10.10
C LEU A 100 -2.71 -10.58 9.94
N LEU A 101 -3.60 -11.50 9.56
CA LEU A 101 -3.25 -12.89 9.27
C LEU A 101 -2.52 -13.03 7.92
N SER A 102 -2.95 -12.28 6.90
CA SER A 102 -2.34 -12.31 5.58
C SER A 102 -0.99 -11.58 5.53
N HIS A 103 -0.82 -10.56 6.36
CA HIS A 103 0.36 -9.69 6.37
C HIS A 103 0.94 -9.50 7.79
N PRO A 104 1.44 -10.56 8.44
CA PRO A 104 1.88 -10.51 9.84
C PRO A 104 3.07 -9.59 10.08
N SER A 105 3.90 -9.34 9.05
CA SER A 105 5.10 -8.47 9.10
C SER A 105 4.85 -7.09 8.49
N SER A 106 3.61 -6.74 8.20
CA SER A 106 3.24 -5.50 7.57
C SER A 106 3.61 -4.28 8.40
N GLY A 107 4.08 -3.22 7.75
CA GLY A 107 4.21 -1.90 8.37
C GLY A 107 2.87 -1.32 8.84
N TYR A 108 1.75 -1.78 8.29
CA TYR A 108 0.41 -1.42 8.76
C TYR A 108 -0.03 -2.15 10.03
N ALA A 109 0.70 -3.16 10.51
CA ALA A 109 0.24 -4.04 11.60
C ALA A 109 -0.13 -3.26 12.87
N SER A 110 0.67 -2.26 13.26
CA SER A 110 0.39 -1.42 14.43
C SER A 110 -0.91 -0.62 14.26
N SER A 111 -1.10 0.03 13.12
CA SER A 111 -2.33 0.77 12.81
C SER A 111 -3.54 -0.16 12.70
N ALA A 112 -3.37 -1.34 12.10
CA ALA A 112 -4.43 -2.35 12.01
C ALA A 112 -4.87 -2.85 13.40
N LEU A 113 -3.93 -3.09 14.32
CA LEU A 113 -4.23 -3.44 15.72
C LEU A 113 -4.98 -2.32 16.44
N PHE A 114 -4.64 -1.06 16.19
CA PHE A 114 -5.36 0.08 16.76
C PHE A 114 -6.82 0.10 16.32
N TRP A 115 -7.07 -0.02 15.03
CA TRP A 115 -8.43 0.02 14.48
C TRP A 115 -9.23 -1.22 14.85
N LEU A 116 -8.58 -2.40 14.90
CA LEU A 116 -9.20 -3.65 15.38
C LEU A 116 -9.62 -3.50 16.85
N GLY A 117 -8.75 -2.98 17.71
CA GLY A 117 -9.08 -2.72 19.10
C GLY A 117 -10.28 -1.78 19.25
N ASN A 118 -10.36 -0.73 18.42
CA ASN A 118 -11.52 0.18 18.43
C ASN A 118 -12.81 -0.49 17.94
N ALA A 119 -12.74 -1.32 16.90
CA ALA A 119 -13.90 -2.08 16.41
C ALA A 119 -14.42 -3.04 17.47
N GLN A 120 -13.52 -3.74 18.18
CA GLN A 120 -13.85 -4.64 19.27
C GLN A 120 -14.43 -3.90 20.50
N TYR A 121 -13.91 -2.71 20.79
CA TYR A 121 -14.51 -1.85 21.83
C TYR A 121 -15.95 -1.50 21.49
N ALA A 122 -16.20 -1.11 20.24
CA ALA A 122 -17.55 -0.73 19.78
C ALA A 122 -18.54 -1.92 19.82
N THR A 123 -18.09 -3.15 19.60
CA THR A 123 -18.89 -4.37 19.73
C THR A 123 -18.92 -4.95 21.16
N LYS A 124 -18.32 -4.23 22.12
CA LYS A 124 -18.23 -4.59 23.55
C LYS A 124 -17.35 -5.81 23.84
N ASP A 125 -16.48 -6.18 22.90
CA ASP A 125 -15.48 -7.21 23.12
C ASP A 125 -14.22 -6.62 23.78
N TYR A 126 -14.41 -6.12 25.00
CA TYR A 126 -13.41 -5.33 25.71
C TYR A 126 -12.12 -6.09 26.02
N LYS A 127 -12.17 -7.41 26.20
CA LYS A 127 -11.01 -8.22 26.50
C LYS A 127 -10.08 -8.32 25.30
N GLU A 128 -10.62 -8.66 24.13
CA GLU A 128 -9.86 -8.74 22.88
C GLU A 128 -9.37 -7.36 22.44
N SER A 129 -10.20 -6.31 22.62
CA SER A 129 -9.80 -4.92 22.40
C SER A 129 -8.52 -4.57 23.18
N MET A 130 -8.49 -4.85 24.47
CA MET A 130 -7.31 -4.59 25.30
C MET A 130 -6.09 -5.40 24.85
N LEU A 131 -6.26 -6.67 24.44
CA LEU A 131 -5.15 -7.49 23.94
C LEU A 131 -4.53 -6.85 22.69
N ASN A 132 -5.35 -6.39 21.76
CA ASN A 132 -4.86 -5.77 20.53
C ASN A 132 -4.19 -4.41 20.79
N PHE A 133 -4.71 -3.58 21.67
CA PHE A 133 -4.03 -2.34 22.08
C PHE A 133 -2.69 -2.62 22.78
N ARG A 134 -2.62 -3.61 23.68
CA ARG A 134 -1.37 -4.02 24.31
C ARG A 134 -0.36 -4.55 23.30
N LYS A 135 -0.81 -5.34 22.32
CA LYS A 135 0.05 -5.84 21.25
C LYS A 135 0.62 -4.69 20.43
N LEU A 136 -0.20 -3.69 20.09
CA LEU A 136 0.28 -2.46 19.43
C LEU A 136 1.38 -1.79 20.24
N LEU A 137 1.15 -1.54 21.54
CA LEU A 137 2.12 -0.88 22.43
C LEU A 137 3.42 -1.68 22.57
N THR A 138 3.36 -3.01 22.42
CA THR A 138 4.53 -3.88 22.47
C THR A 138 5.36 -3.80 21.19
N ILE A 139 4.70 -3.85 20.01
CA ILE A 139 5.41 -3.86 18.73
C ILE A 139 5.83 -2.47 18.25
N ALA A 140 5.10 -1.44 18.67
CA ALA A 140 5.33 -0.07 18.27
C ALA A 140 5.12 0.93 19.44
N PRO A 141 5.98 0.94 20.46
CA PRO A 141 5.80 1.79 21.64
C PRO A 141 5.86 3.30 21.34
N LEU A 142 6.49 3.69 20.23
CA LEU A 142 6.59 5.08 19.76
C LEU A 142 5.54 5.43 18.69
N HIS A 143 4.55 4.60 18.50
CA HIS A 143 3.46 4.88 17.58
C HIS A 143 2.71 6.15 17.98
N THR A 144 2.36 7.00 17.02
CA THR A 144 1.67 8.28 17.33
C THR A 144 0.35 8.08 18.08
N ARG A 145 -0.30 6.94 17.90
CA ARG A 145 -1.54 6.57 18.60
C ARG A 145 -1.31 5.75 19.88
N ALA A 146 -0.07 5.63 20.36
CA ALA A 146 0.19 4.91 21.61
C ALA A 146 -0.55 5.51 22.81
N PRO A 147 -0.60 6.85 23.00
CA PRO A 147 -1.39 7.46 24.07
C PRO A 147 -2.89 7.15 23.95
N ASP A 148 -3.44 7.15 22.73
CA ASP A 148 -4.84 6.83 22.49
C ASP A 148 -5.14 5.37 22.81
N ALA A 149 -4.24 4.46 22.46
CA ALA A 149 -4.36 3.03 22.78
C ALA A 149 -4.33 2.80 24.29
N MET A 150 -3.47 3.50 25.03
CA MET A 150 -3.43 3.43 26.51
C MET A 150 -4.74 3.95 27.15
N LEU A 151 -5.28 5.04 26.60
CA LEU A 151 -6.59 5.56 27.04
C LEU A 151 -7.70 4.56 26.72
N ALA A 152 -7.68 3.95 25.55
CA ALA A 152 -8.67 2.92 25.17
C ALA A 152 -8.61 1.69 26.07
N ILE A 153 -7.41 1.24 26.48
CA ILE A 153 -7.26 0.18 27.50
C ILE A 153 -7.95 0.59 28.81
N SER A 154 -7.74 1.82 29.28
CA SER A 154 -8.41 2.28 30.51
C SER A 154 -9.92 2.30 30.36
N ASN A 155 -10.45 2.64 29.18
CA ASN A 155 -11.88 2.62 28.90
C ASN A 155 -12.42 1.19 28.93
N CYS A 156 -11.74 0.23 28.32
CA CYS A 156 -12.10 -1.18 28.39
C CYS A 156 -12.16 -1.68 29.86
N LEU A 157 -11.18 -1.27 30.67
CA LEU A 157 -11.14 -1.66 32.10
C LEU A 157 -12.32 -1.07 32.88
N ILE A 158 -12.73 0.16 32.57
CA ILE A 158 -13.93 0.79 33.17
C ILE A 158 -15.18 -0.01 32.80
N GLU A 159 -15.35 -0.37 31.54
CA GLU A 159 -16.48 -1.16 31.06
C GLU A 159 -16.53 -2.56 31.71
N LEU A 160 -15.36 -3.14 31.95
CA LEU A 160 -15.20 -4.41 32.69
C LEU A 160 -15.33 -4.25 34.21
N LYS A 161 -15.58 -3.02 34.69
CA LYS A 161 -15.72 -2.67 36.11
C LYS A 161 -14.46 -2.89 36.96
N ASP A 162 -13.30 -3.03 36.34
CA ASP A 162 -12.01 -3.05 37.04
C ASP A 162 -11.46 -1.61 37.18
N LEU A 163 -12.12 -0.85 38.07
CA LEU A 163 -11.77 0.56 38.30
C LEU A 163 -10.36 0.73 38.87
N LYS A 164 -9.84 -0.26 39.60
CA LYS A 164 -8.50 -0.22 40.16
C LYS A 164 -7.42 -0.31 39.04
N ALA A 165 -7.61 -1.23 38.11
CA ALA A 165 -6.71 -1.34 36.96
C ALA A 165 -6.88 -0.17 36.01
N ALA A 166 -8.09 0.33 35.78
CA ALA A 166 -8.36 1.51 34.97
C ALA A 166 -7.61 2.75 35.50
N ARG A 167 -7.65 2.98 36.80
CA ARG A 167 -6.93 4.08 37.45
C ARG A 167 -5.43 3.99 37.19
N ARG A 168 -4.83 2.82 37.41
CA ARG A 168 -3.39 2.58 37.14
C ARG A 168 -3.06 2.84 35.69
N ALA A 169 -3.85 2.32 34.75
CA ALA A 169 -3.60 2.52 33.33
C ALA A 169 -3.63 4.01 32.94
N MET A 170 -4.52 4.81 33.53
CA MET A 170 -4.55 6.26 33.30
C MET A 170 -3.35 6.99 33.95
N GLU A 171 -2.93 6.58 35.16
CA GLU A 171 -1.73 7.11 35.82
C GLU A 171 -0.47 6.83 34.98
N ASP A 172 -0.34 5.61 34.44
CA ASP A 172 0.77 5.22 33.55
C ASP A 172 0.75 6.04 32.25
N LEU A 173 -0.43 6.25 31.63
CA LEU A 173 -0.58 7.11 30.45
C LEU A 173 -0.10 8.54 30.73
N ILE A 174 -0.51 9.15 31.84
CA ILE A 174 -0.14 10.51 32.20
C ILE A 174 1.37 10.61 32.43
N LYS A 175 1.97 9.58 33.03
CA LYS A 175 3.41 9.51 33.29
C LYS A 175 4.23 9.38 32.02
N LEU A 176 3.80 8.53 31.08
CA LEU A 176 4.54 8.23 29.87
C LEU A 176 4.33 9.27 28.76
N HIS A 177 3.15 9.86 28.68
CA HIS A 177 2.77 10.81 27.64
C HIS A 177 2.11 12.08 28.21
N PRO A 178 2.78 12.84 29.08
CA PRO A 178 2.18 13.91 29.91
C PRO A 178 1.55 15.06 29.10
N THR A 179 1.99 15.24 27.84
CA THR A 179 1.57 16.34 26.95
C THR A 179 0.53 15.93 25.92
N SER A 180 0.13 14.64 25.89
CA SER A 180 -0.87 14.15 24.92
C SER A 180 -2.28 14.54 25.34
N ASP A 181 -3.18 14.70 24.35
CA ASP A 181 -4.62 14.93 24.57
C ASP A 181 -5.26 13.77 25.34
N ALA A 182 -4.79 12.55 25.08
CA ALA A 182 -5.20 11.36 25.80
C ALA A 182 -4.87 11.46 27.31
N ALA A 183 -3.68 11.97 27.66
CA ALA A 183 -3.31 12.18 29.06
C ALA A 183 -4.16 13.27 29.74
N GLN A 184 -4.51 14.33 29.02
CA GLN A 184 -5.43 15.33 29.55
C GLN A 184 -6.81 14.73 29.83
N THR A 185 -7.34 13.94 28.89
CA THR A 185 -8.59 13.18 29.05
C THR A 185 -8.52 12.22 30.25
N ALA A 186 -7.36 11.55 30.44
CA ALA A 186 -7.16 10.64 31.55
C ALA A 186 -7.17 11.39 32.90
N LYS A 187 -6.55 12.59 33.01
CA LYS A 187 -6.57 13.44 34.22
C LYS A 187 -8.00 13.82 34.60
N ASP A 188 -8.79 14.27 33.62
CA ASP A 188 -10.17 14.67 33.84
C ASP A 188 -11.05 13.51 34.31
N ARG A 189 -10.81 12.31 33.78
CA ARG A 189 -11.54 11.08 34.19
C ARG A 189 -11.11 10.61 35.59
N LEU A 190 -9.81 10.63 35.90
CA LEU A 190 -9.32 10.28 37.24
C LEU A 190 -9.93 11.13 38.33
N SER A 191 -10.18 12.43 38.08
CA SER A 191 -10.81 13.32 39.05
C SER A 191 -12.27 12.93 39.34
N ARG A 192 -12.94 12.22 38.42
CA ARG A 192 -14.36 11.79 38.51
C ARG A 192 -14.52 10.33 38.97
N LEU A 193 -13.47 9.54 38.84
CA LEU A 193 -13.45 8.14 39.26
C LEU A 193 -13.26 8.08 40.80
N LYS A 194 -14.36 7.99 41.49
CA LYS A 194 -14.39 7.76 42.92
C LYS A 194 -14.18 6.29 43.28
#